data_2b77065c66921d4b9f0cd723f50f8aa2
#
_entry.id   2b77065c66921d4b9f0cd723f50f8aa2
#
_cell.length_a   1.000
_cell.length_b   1.000
_cell.length_c   1.000
_cell.angle_alpha   90.00
_cell.angle_beta   90.00
_cell.angle_gamma   90.00
#
_symmetry.space_group_name_H-M   'P 1'
#
loop_
_entity.id
_entity.type
_entity.pdbx_description
1 polymer ?
#
loop_
_entity_poly.entity_id
_entity_poly.type
_entity_poly.pdbx_seq_one_letter_code
_entity_poly.pdbx_strand_id
1 'polypeptide(L)'
;MHSCIYVIIGPNTNTDTDTNDIESAVAKALAPFDEALTVAPYKVHLSSSGIRAMAEHYKVPETNLKQLAGKMQDWMRCPGGIDELGLFATLTSNPDGKWDWYEIGGRWDGHITGRKQPDSDVIRNNCIRGSTLVRARDFLTRIPFGIVTATGEWVERSTFESMSTGWYMRETPVDVWTTRVRRILEAFPTFRVVCVDTHC
;
A
#
# COMPACT_ATOMS: atom_id res chain seq x y z
N MET A 1 7.95 6.46 -5.07
CA MET A 1 7.61 5.85 -6.39
C MET A 1 6.14 6.06 -6.66
N HIS A 2 5.68 6.24 -7.95
CA HIS A 2 4.25 6.39 -8.24
C HIS A 2 3.65 5.07 -8.70
N SER A 3 2.48 4.72 -8.18
CA SER A 3 1.77 3.48 -8.46
C SER A 3 0.30 3.72 -8.79
N CYS A 4 -0.21 2.98 -9.78
CA CYS A 4 -1.64 2.95 -10.11
C CYS A 4 -2.36 1.99 -9.16
N ILE A 5 -3.22 2.51 -8.32
CA ILE A 5 -4.02 1.72 -7.37
C ILE A 5 -5.51 1.85 -7.72
N TYR A 6 -6.21 0.73 -7.67
CA TYR A 6 -7.68 0.75 -7.74
C TYR A 6 -8.26 0.66 -6.33
N VAL A 7 -9.14 1.59 -6.00
CA VAL A 7 -9.87 1.60 -4.73
C VAL A 7 -11.31 1.20 -4.98
N ILE A 8 -11.75 0.09 -4.39
CA ILE A 8 -13.13 -0.40 -4.51
C ILE A 8 -13.94 0.21 -3.37
N ILE A 9 -14.87 1.09 -3.71
CA ILE A 9 -15.77 1.75 -2.78
C ILE A 9 -17.20 1.22 -2.93
N GLY A 10 -17.99 1.29 -1.87
CA GLY A 10 -19.34 0.75 -1.84
C GLY A 10 -20.21 1.20 -3.01
N PRO A 11 -21.32 0.47 -3.27
CA PRO A 11 -22.29 0.87 -4.26
C PRO A 11 -22.91 2.18 -3.78
N ASN A 12 -22.52 3.30 -4.38
CA ASN A 12 -23.16 4.57 -4.09
C ASN A 12 -24.58 4.48 -4.63
N THR A 13 -25.56 4.44 -3.75
CA THR A 13 -26.96 4.22 -4.08
C THR A 13 -27.61 5.41 -4.76
N ASN A 14 -26.97 6.59 -4.71
CA ASN A 14 -27.49 7.79 -5.30
C ASN A 14 -26.44 8.51 -6.16
N THR A 15 -26.55 8.21 -7.44
CA THR A 15 -26.31 9.12 -8.55
C THR A 15 -24.88 9.50 -8.95
N ASP A 16 -24.78 9.69 -10.19
CA ASP A 16 -23.79 10.22 -11.09
C ASP A 16 -23.17 11.59 -10.73
N THR A 17 -23.34 12.13 -9.51
CA THR A 17 -23.10 13.56 -9.29
C THR A 17 -22.44 14.00 -8.00
N ASP A 18 -22.17 13.16 -7.01
CA ASP A 18 -21.51 13.65 -5.79
C ASP A 18 -20.03 13.27 -5.74
N THR A 19 -19.20 14.17 -6.29
CA THR A 19 -17.74 14.09 -6.26
C THR A 19 -17.22 13.98 -4.84
N ASN A 20 -17.80 14.73 -3.89
CA ASN A 20 -17.38 14.76 -2.50
C ASN A 20 -17.56 13.42 -1.80
N ASP A 21 -18.64 12.67 -2.13
CA ASP A 21 -18.89 11.36 -1.55
C ASP A 21 -17.84 10.33 -2.01
N ILE A 22 -17.41 10.41 -3.27
CA ILE A 22 -16.38 9.53 -3.83
C ILE A 22 -15.01 9.84 -3.23
N GLU A 23 -14.64 11.12 -3.17
CA GLU A 23 -13.38 11.55 -2.55
C GLU A 23 -13.30 11.12 -1.09
N SER A 24 -14.38 11.34 -0.32
CA SER A 24 -14.49 10.92 1.07
C SER A 24 -14.38 9.41 1.24
N ALA A 25 -15.03 8.64 0.37
CA ALA A 25 -14.97 7.18 0.39
C ALA A 25 -13.57 6.66 0.05
N VAL A 26 -12.88 7.26 -0.93
CA VAL A 26 -11.49 6.95 -1.27
C VAL A 26 -10.56 7.28 -0.11
N ALA A 27 -10.67 8.48 0.47
CA ALA A 27 -9.88 8.89 1.62
C ALA A 27 -10.03 7.92 2.80
N LYS A 28 -11.28 7.54 3.10
CA LYS A 28 -11.57 6.56 4.16
C LYS A 28 -10.97 5.19 3.88
N ALA A 29 -11.01 4.71 2.63
CA ALA A 29 -10.46 3.41 2.24
C ALA A 29 -8.93 3.40 2.29
N LEU A 30 -8.27 4.51 1.98
CA LEU A 30 -6.81 4.65 1.98
C LEU A 30 -6.22 4.96 3.36
N ALA A 31 -6.99 5.59 4.27
CA ALA A 31 -6.49 6.05 5.58
C ALA A 31 -5.73 4.97 6.40
N PRO A 32 -6.13 3.69 6.44
CA PRO A 32 -5.37 2.68 7.17
C PRO A 32 -3.95 2.44 6.65
N PHE A 33 -3.66 2.84 5.41
CA PHE A 33 -2.40 2.61 4.71
C PHE A 33 -1.53 3.86 4.59
N ASP A 34 -1.87 4.93 5.29
CA ASP A 34 -1.08 6.15 5.37
C ASP A 34 0.22 5.88 6.16
N GLU A 35 1.39 6.14 5.57
CA GLU A 35 2.69 6.00 6.23
C GLU A 35 2.86 6.97 7.40
N ALA A 36 2.21 8.13 7.35
CA ALA A 36 2.24 9.14 8.40
C ALA A 36 1.34 8.78 9.60
N LEU A 37 0.49 7.75 9.48
CA LEU A 37 -0.38 7.32 10.57
C LEU A 37 0.45 6.81 11.74
N THR A 38 0.28 7.45 12.91
CA THR A 38 0.90 6.98 14.15
C THR A 38 0.00 5.93 14.79
N VAL A 39 0.57 4.76 15.08
CA VAL A 39 -0.14 3.66 15.75
C VAL A 39 0.33 3.47 17.20
N ALA A 40 -0.38 2.65 17.97
CA ALA A 40 0.06 2.27 19.30
C ALA A 40 1.47 1.64 19.24
N PRO A 41 2.36 1.95 20.20
CA PRO A 41 3.72 1.41 20.21
C PRO A 41 3.74 -0.11 20.11
N TYR A 42 4.56 -0.65 19.22
CA TYR A 42 4.77 -2.08 19.06
C TYR A 42 6.25 -2.42 18.95
N LYS A 43 6.60 -3.67 19.26
CA LYS A 43 7.99 -4.15 19.24
C LYS A 43 8.30 -4.84 17.93
N VAL A 44 9.46 -4.51 17.35
CA VAL A 44 10.03 -5.22 16.21
C VAL A 44 11.38 -5.80 16.63
N HIS A 45 11.49 -7.12 16.69
CA HIS A 45 12.73 -7.79 17.06
C HIS A 45 13.69 -7.80 15.88
N LEU A 46 14.96 -7.47 16.16
CA LEU A 46 15.99 -7.50 15.14
C LEU A 46 16.35 -8.96 14.81
N SER A 47 16.48 -9.22 13.53
CA SER A 47 17.04 -10.50 13.05
C SER A 47 18.54 -10.61 13.42
N SER A 48 19.08 -11.83 13.39
CA SER A 48 20.51 -12.05 13.63
C SER A 48 21.39 -11.24 12.68
N SER A 49 20.97 -11.05 11.43
CA SER A 49 21.67 -10.20 10.45
C SER A 49 21.60 -8.71 10.83
N GLY A 50 20.46 -8.25 11.33
CA GLY A 50 20.30 -6.87 11.83
C GLY A 50 21.17 -6.59 13.06
N ILE A 51 21.22 -7.53 14.00
CA ILE A 51 22.09 -7.45 15.19
C ILE A 51 23.56 -7.39 14.75
N ARG A 52 23.98 -8.24 13.82
CA ARG A 52 25.36 -8.26 13.27
C ARG A 52 25.71 -6.94 12.61
N ALA A 53 24.87 -6.43 11.72
CA ALA A 53 25.11 -5.15 11.04
C ALA A 53 25.25 -3.98 12.03
N MET A 54 24.40 -3.96 13.05
CA MET A 54 24.46 -2.96 14.11
C MET A 54 25.73 -3.10 14.97
N ALA A 55 26.10 -4.34 15.31
CA ALA A 55 27.31 -4.66 16.08
C ALA A 55 28.58 -4.23 15.32
N GLU A 56 28.68 -4.52 14.03
CA GLU A 56 29.79 -4.09 13.17
C GLU A 56 29.88 -2.56 13.08
N HIS A 57 28.73 -1.90 12.86
CA HIS A 57 28.70 -0.44 12.75
C HIS A 57 29.20 0.25 14.02
N TYR A 58 28.73 -0.18 15.19
CA TYR A 58 29.11 0.43 16.48
C TYR A 58 30.36 -0.19 17.10
N LYS A 59 30.95 -1.21 16.49
CA LYS A 59 32.12 -1.97 17.01
C LYS A 59 31.86 -2.54 18.42
N VAL A 60 30.67 -3.09 18.60
CA VAL A 60 30.17 -3.71 19.82
C VAL A 60 30.02 -5.21 19.58
N PRO A 61 30.41 -6.10 20.50
CA PRO A 61 30.13 -7.54 20.35
C PRO A 61 28.64 -7.84 20.15
N GLU A 62 28.28 -8.73 19.23
CA GLU A 62 26.90 -9.15 18.99
C GLU A 62 26.18 -9.66 20.24
N THR A 63 26.97 -10.23 21.20
CA THR A 63 26.47 -10.74 22.47
C THR A 63 26.15 -9.65 23.49
N ASN A 64 26.63 -8.42 23.28
CA ASN A 64 26.37 -7.31 24.20
C ASN A 64 25.07 -6.57 23.83
N LEU A 65 23.96 -7.31 23.90
CA LEU A 65 22.62 -6.77 23.51
C LEU A 65 22.25 -5.51 24.31
N LYS A 66 22.71 -5.39 25.58
CA LYS A 66 22.41 -4.20 26.39
C LYS A 66 23.03 -2.94 25.82
N GLN A 67 24.25 -3.01 25.33
CA GLN A 67 24.93 -1.87 24.72
C GLN A 67 24.31 -1.55 23.35
N LEU A 68 23.93 -2.58 22.58
CA LEU A 68 23.21 -2.41 21.31
C LEU A 68 21.83 -1.79 21.52
N ALA A 69 21.07 -2.20 22.53
CA ALA A 69 19.79 -1.57 22.86
C ALA A 69 19.92 -0.07 23.13
N GLY A 70 21.00 0.34 23.83
CA GLY A 70 21.32 1.75 24.07
C GLY A 70 21.68 2.54 22.79
N LYS A 71 22.00 1.87 21.68
CA LYS A 71 22.29 2.47 20.37
C LYS A 71 21.10 2.50 19.42
N MET A 72 19.95 1.94 19.84
CA MET A 72 18.79 1.81 18.97
C MET A 72 18.24 3.18 18.52
N GLN A 73 18.29 4.18 19.41
CA GLN A 73 17.86 5.55 19.10
C GLN A 73 18.67 6.15 17.94
N ASP A 74 19.97 5.87 17.87
CA ASP A 74 20.85 6.35 16.80
C ASP A 74 20.67 5.52 15.51
N TRP A 75 20.41 4.20 15.67
CA TRP A 75 20.30 3.24 14.56
C TRP A 75 18.96 3.31 13.84
N MET A 76 17.85 3.30 14.56
CA MET A 76 16.49 3.24 14.03
C MET A 76 15.64 4.48 14.36
N ARG A 77 16.22 5.47 15.02
CA ARG A 77 15.54 6.68 15.51
C ARG A 77 14.34 6.40 16.42
N CYS A 78 14.39 5.30 17.14
CA CYS A 78 13.34 4.85 18.06
C CYS A 78 13.94 4.22 19.31
N PRO A 79 13.19 4.12 20.43
CA PRO A 79 13.63 3.43 21.63
C PRO A 79 13.89 1.95 21.36
N GLY A 80 14.92 1.41 22.01
CA GLY A 80 15.25 -0.02 21.97
C GLY A 80 15.17 -0.68 23.33
N GLY A 81 15.07 -2.00 23.32
CA GLY A 81 15.04 -2.81 24.54
C GLY A 81 15.43 -4.26 24.27
N ILE A 82 15.40 -5.04 25.33
CA ILE A 82 15.68 -6.48 25.29
C ILE A 82 14.56 -7.16 26.06
N ASP A 83 14.06 -8.25 25.53
CA ASP A 83 13.17 -9.19 26.23
C ASP A 83 13.60 -10.65 25.95
N GLU A 84 12.74 -11.61 26.27
CA GLU A 84 12.97 -13.03 26.07
C GLU A 84 13.17 -13.45 24.60
N LEU A 85 12.65 -12.64 23.66
CA LEU A 85 12.79 -12.86 22.21
C LEU A 85 14.05 -12.15 21.64
N GLY A 86 14.73 -11.32 22.44
CA GLY A 86 15.97 -10.67 22.05
C GLY A 86 15.91 -9.15 21.99
N LEU A 87 16.78 -8.58 21.14
CA LEU A 87 16.88 -7.14 20.92
C LEU A 87 15.71 -6.65 20.06
N PHE A 88 14.99 -5.62 20.52
CA PHE A 88 13.87 -5.03 19.78
C PHE A 88 13.95 -3.50 19.67
N ALA A 89 13.32 -2.97 18.65
CA ALA A 89 12.97 -1.57 18.48
C ALA A 89 11.49 -1.37 18.85
N THR A 90 11.15 -0.23 19.45
CA THR A 90 9.75 0.16 19.69
C THR A 90 9.35 1.19 18.64
N LEU A 91 8.42 0.83 17.75
CA LEU A 91 7.95 1.65 16.66
C LEU A 91 6.54 2.17 16.93
N THR A 92 6.22 3.32 16.34
CA THR A 92 4.88 3.91 16.28
C THR A 92 4.48 4.25 14.85
N SER A 93 5.36 3.96 13.86
CA SER A 93 5.04 4.09 12.45
C SER A 93 4.01 3.03 12.05
N ASN A 94 3.17 3.36 11.06
CA ASN A 94 2.19 2.41 10.56
C ASN A 94 2.86 1.21 9.88
N PRO A 95 2.73 -0.04 10.39
CA PRO A 95 3.31 -1.22 9.76
C PRO A 95 2.63 -1.57 8.42
N ASP A 96 1.41 -1.07 8.21
CA ASP A 96 0.63 -1.25 6.98
C ASP A 96 0.75 -0.05 6.04
N GLY A 97 1.64 0.91 6.34
CA GLY A 97 1.89 2.09 5.51
C GLY A 97 2.29 1.72 4.08
N LYS A 98 1.63 2.34 3.11
CA LYS A 98 1.78 2.05 1.68
C LYS A 98 1.89 3.31 0.83
N TRP A 99 1.55 4.47 1.38
CA TRP A 99 1.56 5.73 0.65
C TRP A 99 1.80 6.92 1.61
N ASP A 100 2.49 7.94 1.11
CA ASP A 100 2.71 9.22 1.78
C ASP A 100 1.89 10.36 1.13
N TRP A 101 1.44 10.15 -0.11
CA TRP A 101 0.61 11.07 -0.88
C TRP A 101 -0.23 10.32 -1.91
N TYR A 102 -1.43 10.82 -2.21
CA TYR A 102 -2.24 10.30 -3.30
C TYR A 102 -3.07 11.37 -4.00
N GLU A 103 -3.48 11.07 -5.24
CA GLU A 103 -4.38 11.89 -6.05
C GLU A 103 -5.31 10.98 -6.87
N ILE A 104 -6.62 11.31 -6.94
CA ILE A 104 -7.54 10.58 -7.82
C ILE A 104 -7.14 10.87 -9.26
N GLY A 105 -6.89 9.82 -10.03
CA GLY A 105 -6.38 9.90 -11.39
C GLY A 105 -4.88 10.23 -11.44
N GLY A 106 -4.49 11.43 -11.13
CA GLY A 106 -3.10 11.86 -11.19
C GLY A 106 -2.42 11.52 -12.52
N ARG A 107 -1.30 10.81 -12.48
CA ARG A 107 -0.58 10.34 -13.69
C ARG A 107 -1.36 9.31 -14.50
N TRP A 108 -2.35 8.68 -13.87
CA TRP A 108 -3.19 7.62 -14.42
C TRP A 108 -4.57 8.12 -14.83
N ASP A 109 -4.74 9.44 -14.97
CA ASP A 109 -6.00 10.06 -15.35
C ASP A 109 -6.58 9.45 -16.64
N GLY A 110 -7.80 8.96 -16.53
CA GLY A 110 -8.51 8.27 -17.62
C GLY A 110 -8.07 6.82 -17.87
N HIS A 111 -7.07 6.31 -17.16
CA HIS A 111 -6.57 4.94 -17.35
C HIS A 111 -7.68 3.89 -17.16
N ILE A 112 -8.45 3.99 -16.08
CA ILE A 112 -9.50 3.02 -15.75
C ILE A 112 -10.69 3.07 -16.73
N THR A 113 -11.04 4.25 -17.24
CA THR A 113 -12.19 4.42 -18.15
C THR A 113 -11.81 4.34 -19.62
N GLY A 114 -10.51 4.44 -19.95
CA GLY A 114 -10.00 4.58 -21.30
C GLY A 114 -10.37 5.93 -21.95
N ARG A 115 -10.71 6.91 -21.13
CA ARG A 115 -11.12 8.25 -21.57
C ARG A 115 -10.31 9.29 -20.81
N LYS A 116 -9.63 10.14 -21.52
CA LYS A 116 -9.02 11.35 -20.98
C LYS A 116 -9.73 12.53 -21.63
N GLN A 117 -10.68 13.13 -20.91
CA GLN A 117 -11.34 14.35 -21.38
C GLN A 117 -10.61 15.53 -20.69
N PRO A 118 -10.05 16.46 -21.47
CA PRO A 118 -9.53 17.71 -20.91
C PRO A 118 -10.68 18.49 -20.27
N ASP A 119 -10.42 19.09 -19.12
CA ASP A 119 -11.34 19.96 -18.36
C ASP A 119 -12.63 19.32 -17.85
N SER A 120 -12.71 17.99 -17.83
CA SER A 120 -13.84 17.28 -17.27
C SER A 120 -13.58 16.84 -15.83
N ASP A 121 -14.65 16.63 -15.13
CA ASP A 121 -14.77 16.05 -13.81
C ASP A 121 -13.79 14.86 -13.64
N VAL A 122 -12.76 15.04 -12.83
CA VAL A 122 -11.72 14.04 -12.55
C VAL A 122 -12.35 12.70 -12.16
N ILE A 123 -13.45 12.74 -11.42
CA ILE A 123 -14.16 11.54 -11.02
C ILE A 123 -14.71 10.75 -12.20
N ARG A 124 -15.26 11.42 -13.22
CA ARG A 124 -15.79 10.74 -14.42
C ARG A 124 -14.73 10.02 -15.22
N ASN A 125 -13.51 10.56 -15.23
CA ASN A 125 -12.37 9.91 -15.91
C ASN A 125 -11.84 8.70 -15.13
N ASN A 126 -12.00 8.70 -13.82
CA ASN A 126 -11.28 7.80 -12.94
C ASN A 126 -12.17 6.89 -12.09
N CYS A 127 -13.48 6.89 -12.31
CA CYS A 127 -14.44 6.07 -11.59
C CYS A 127 -15.34 5.28 -12.54
N ILE A 128 -15.43 3.95 -12.33
CA ILE A 128 -16.25 3.04 -13.14
C ILE A 128 -16.84 1.93 -12.26
N ARG A 129 -17.91 1.28 -12.73
CA ARG A 129 -18.39 0.06 -12.05
C ARG A 129 -17.50 -1.13 -12.35
N GLY A 130 -17.24 -1.98 -11.34
CA GLY A 130 -16.40 -3.18 -11.49
C GLY A 130 -16.83 -4.06 -12.65
N SER A 131 -18.13 -4.32 -12.80
CA SER A 131 -18.67 -5.11 -13.92
C SER A 131 -18.43 -4.49 -15.30
N THR A 132 -18.39 -3.15 -15.39
CA THR A 132 -18.11 -2.45 -16.64
C THR A 132 -16.63 -2.55 -16.99
N LEU A 133 -15.76 -2.40 -16.00
CA LEU A 133 -14.32 -2.51 -16.18
C LEU A 133 -13.92 -3.91 -16.67
N VAL A 134 -14.41 -4.97 -16.02
CA VAL A 134 -14.10 -6.36 -16.39
C VAL A 134 -14.53 -6.71 -17.82
N ARG A 135 -15.62 -6.09 -18.31
CA ARG A 135 -16.13 -6.30 -19.69
C ARG A 135 -15.46 -5.41 -20.73
N ALA A 136 -14.61 -4.49 -20.34
CA ALA A 136 -13.91 -3.63 -21.29
C ALA A 136 -13.03 -4.46 -22.24
N ARG A 137 -13.07 -4.17 -23.55
CA ARG A 137 -12.26 -4.90 -24.56
C ARG A 137 -10.76 -4.82 -24.28
N ASP A 138 -10.33 -3.72 -23.71
CA ASP A 138 -8.95 -3.39 -23.37
C ASP A 138 -8.66 -3.57 -21.86
N PHE A 139 -9.44 -4.38 -21.16
CA PHE A 139 -9.25 -4.66 -19.74
C PHE A 139 -7.78 -5.01 -19.38
N LEU A 140 -7.12 -5.80 -20.24
CA LEU A 140 -5.74 -6.24 -20.01
C LEU A 140 -4.72 -5.09 -20.01
N THR A 141 -5.04 -3.95 -20.62
CA THR A 141 -4.18 -2.77 -20.61
C THR A 141 -4.48 -1.83 -19.44
N ARG A 142 -5.49 -2.15 -18.63
CA ARG A 142 -5.97 -1.35 -17.49
C ARG A 142 -5.77 -2.07 -16.16
N ILE A 143 -4.71 -2.85 -16.04
CA ILE A 143 -4.41 -3.58 -14.81
C ILE A 143 -3.63 -2.68 -13.87
N PRO A 144 -4.12 -2.46 -12.62
CA PRO A 144 -3.41 -1.63 -11.65
C PRO A 144 -2.21 -2.37 -11.06
N PHE A 145 -1.34 -1.63 -10.40
CA PHE A 145 -0.28 -2.21 -9.55
C PHE A 145 -0.86 -2.85 -8.29
N GLY A 146 -1.87 -2.21 -7.69
CA GLY A 146 -2.52 -2.71 -6.47
C GLY A 146 -4.01 -2.40 -6.43
N ILE A 147 -4.71 -3.01 -5.48
CA ILE A 147 -6.13 -2.82 -5.23
C ILE A 147 -6.36 -2.70 -3.72
N VAL A 148 -7.12 -1.68 -3.32
CA VAL A 148 -7.78 -1.67 -2.02
C VAL A 148 -9.18 -2.24 -2.20
N THR A 149 -9.45 -3.38 -1.56
CA THR A 149 -10.73 -4.06 -1.68
C THR A 149 -11.82 -3.35 -0.87
N ALA A 150 -13.07 -3.65 -1.17
CA ALA A 150 -14.20 -3.14 -0.39
C ALA A 150 -14.24 -3.64 1.07
N THR A 151 -13.48 -4.68 1.39
CA THR A 151 -13.29 -5.21 2.75
C THR A 151 -12.12 -4.55 3.48
N GLY A 152 -11.43 -3.61 2.84
CA GLY A 152 -10.32 -2.87 3.44
C GLY A 152 -8.97 -3.58 3.37
N GLU A 153 -8.77 -4.51 2.43
CA GLU A 153 -7.49 -5.17 2.23
C GLU A 153 -6.69 -4.47 1.12
N TRP A 154 -5.40 -4.24 1.38
CA TRP A 154 -4.44 -3.82 0.35
C TRP A 154 -3.83 -5.05 -0.30
N VAL A 155 -4.05 -5.19 -1.60
CA VAL A 155 -3.53 -6.29 -2.43
C VAL A 155 -2.70 -5.70 -3.55
N GLU A 156 -1.43 -6.10 -3.67
CA GLU A 156 -0.52 -5.55 -4.67
C GLU A 156 0.19 -6.65 -5.47
N ARG A 157 0.70 -6.27 -6.63
CA ARG A 157 1.38 -7.17 -7.57
C ARG A 157 2.74 -7.61 -7.06
N SER A 158 3.46 -6.74 -6.36
CA SER A 158 4.78 -7.04 -5.84
C SER A 158 4.81 -6.92 -4.32
N THR A 159 5.62 -7.74 -3.69
CA THR A 159 5.91 -7.70 -2.26
C THR A 159 7.41 -7.54 -2.05
N PHE A 160 7.79 -6.75 -1.04
CA PHE A 160 9.17 -6.69 -0.59
C PHE A 160 9.42 -7.80 0.43
N GLU A 161 10.35 -8.66 0.13
CA GLU A 161 10.78 -9.73 1.04
C GLU A 161 12.19 -9.44 1.54
N SER A 162 12.38 -9.52 2.87
CA SER A 162 13.71 -9.43 3.48
C SER A 162 14.37 -10.81 3.44
N MET A 163 15.53 -10.89 2.82
CA MET A 163 16.38 -12.07 2.85
C MET A 163 17.71 -11.76 3.54
N SER A 164 18.46 -12.80 3.87
CA SER A 164 19.81 -12.68 4.48
C SER A 164 20.79 -11.85 3.64
N THR A 165 20.52 -11.70 2.35
CA THR A 165 21.34 -10.94 1.39
C THR A 165 20.82 -9.54 1.10
N GLY A 166 19.70 -9.13 1.70
CA GLY A 166 19.07 -7.81 1.49
C GLY A 166 17.57 -7.89 1.20
N TRP A 167 17.01 -6.76 0.80
CA TRP A 167 15.64 -6.66 0.36
C TRP A 167 15.55 -6.95 -1.14
N TYR A 168 14.62 -7.78 -1.54
CA TYR A 168 14.31 -7.95 -2.95
C TYR A 168 12.81 -7.89 -3.18
N MET A 169 12.45 -7.41 -4.36
CA MET A 169 11.06 -7.31 -4.78
C MET A 169 10.66 -8.61 -5.50
N ARG A 170 9.63 -9.27 -4.99
CA ARG A 170 9.02 -10.42 -5.63
C ARG A 170 7.76 -9.96 -6.37
N GLU A 171 7.81 -10.05 -7.70
CA GLU A 171 6.65 -9.74 -8.53
C GLU A 171 5.82 -10.98 -8.83
N THR A 172 4.50 -10.83 -8.70
CA THR A 172 3.55 -11.81 -9.23
C THR A 172 3.55 -11.71 -10.77
N PRO A 173 3.66 -12.83 -11.52
CA PRO A 173 3.53 -12.83 -12.96
C PRO A 173 2.26 -12.11 -13.44
N VAL A 174 2.38 -11.40 -14.58
CA VAL A 174 1.32 -10.49 -15.07
C VAL A 174 0.00 -11.22 -15.28
N ASP A 175 0.03 -12.42 -15.83
CA ASP A 175 -1.15 -13.25 -16.09
C ASP A 175 -1.84 -13.71 -14.80
N VAL A 176 -1.05 -14.11 -13.80
CA VAL A 176 -1.55 -14.48 -12.46
C VAL A 176 -2.17 -13.27 -11.79
N TRP A 177 -1.46 -12.12 -11.83
CA TRP A 177 -1.96 -10.87 -11.27
C TRP A 177 -3.26 -10.41 -11.95
N THR A 178 -3.29 -10.43 -13.28
CA THR A 178 -4.48 -10.08 -14.07
C THR A 178 -5.69 -10.96 -13.70
N THR A 179 -5.46 -12.26 -13.52
CA THR A 179 -6.50 -13.19 -13.06
C THR A 179 -6.99 -12.85 -11.67
N ARG A 180 -6.09 -12.49 -10.76
CA ARG A 180 -6.43 -12.08 -9.39
C ARG A 180 -7.25 -10.79 -9.38
N VAL A 181 -6.81 -9.76 -10.14
CA VAL A 181 -7.53 -8.50 -10.32
C VAL A 181 -8.96 -8.74 -10.81
N ARG A 182 -9.09 -9.56 -11.87
CA ARG A 182 -10.41 -9.92 -12.42
C ARG A 182 -11.32 -10.53 -11.36
N ARG A 183 -10.85 -11.51 -10.61
CA ARG A 183 -11.63 -12.18 -9.55
C ARG A 183 -12.07 -11.22 -8.45
N ILE A 184 -11.18 -10.30 -8.05
CA ILE A 184 -11.53 -9.28 -7.05
C ILE A 184 -12.64 -8.37 -7.59
N LEU A 185 -12.54 -7.89 -8.82
CA LEU A 185 -13.55 -7.03 -9.42
C LEU A 185 -14.89 -7.75 -9.64
N GLU A 186 -14.87 -9.03 -10.00
CA GLU A 186 -16.05 -9.87 -10.16
C GLU A 186 -16.77 -10.16 -8.83
N ALA A 187 -16.05 -10.14 -7.72
CA ALA A 187 -16.64 -10.26 -6.37
C ALA A 187 -17.45 -9.00 -5.97
N PHE A 188 -17.17 -7.85 -6.61
CA PHE A 188 -17.81 -6.56 -6.32
C PHE A 188 -18.41 -5.91 -7.58
N PRO A 189 -19.30 -6.59 -8.33
CA PRO A 189 -19.70 -6.17 -9.68
C PRO A 189 -20.48 -4.84 -9.72
N THR A 190 -21.17 -4.49 -8.65
CA THR A 190 -21.97 -3.26 -8.54
C THR A 190 -21.23 -2.11 -7.88
N PHE A 191 -20.07 -2.39 -7.27
CA PHE A 191 -19.27 -1.42 -6.57
C PHE A 191 -18.54 -0.51 -7.56
N ARG A 192 -18.22 0.68 -7.13
CA ARG A 192 -17.41 1.60 -7.90
C ARG A 192 -15.93 1.30 -7.67
N VAL A 193 -15.15 1.45 -8.72
CA VAL A 193 -13.71 1.30 -8.73
C VAL A 193 -13.11 2.63 -9.13
N VAL A 194 -12.28 3.20 -8.29
CA VAL A 194 -11.65 4.50 -8.50
C VAL A 194 -10.16 4.29 -8.75
N CYS A 195 -9.63 4.89 -9.81
CA CYS A 195 -8.21 4.91 -10.11
C CYS A 195 -7.53 6.02 -9.31
N VAL A 196 -6.47 5.68 -8.60
CA VAL A 196 -5.71 6.58 -7.74
C VAL A 196 -4.23 6.45 -8.05
N ASP A 197 -3.55 7.58 -8.16
CA ASP A 197 -2.09 7.69 -8.18
C ASP A 197 -1.59 7.79 -6.74
N THR A 198 -0.82 6.82 -6.29
CA THR A 198 -0.21 6.84 -4.96
C THR A 198 1.31 6.99 -5.08
N HIS A 199 1.91 7.71 -4.15
CA HIS A 199 3.35 7.85 -3.98
C HIS A 199 3.79 7.18 -2.69
N CYS A 200 5.00 6.55 -2.69
CA CYS A 200 5.71 5.99 -1.53
C CYS A 200 7.22 6.03 -1.76
#